data_ab66d8dee0a566262a9b8eb55c3ae963
#
_entry.id   ab66d8dee0a566262a9b8eb55c3ae963
#
_cell.length_a   1.000
_cell.length_b   1.000
_cell.length_c   1.000
_cell.angle_alpha   90.00
_cell.angle_beta   90.00
_cell.angle_gamma   90.00
#
_symmetry.space_group_name_H-M   'P 1'
#
loop_
_entity.id
_entity.type
_entity.pdbx_description
1 polymer ?
#
loop_
_entity_poly.entity_id
_entity_poly.type
_entity_poly.pdbx_seq_one_letter_code
_entity_poly.pdbx_strand_id
1 'polypeptide(L)'
;EFAEADAVRARVRSPSFAARLDALRASALVDFEGVSDAKHDVLRELYAHFRRAHLAHATPRAAEFRAFQAQAGAALRRHATFEAEHEPLHASSASIERIEYHEYLQWHADRQLARAAARCDERGMAIGLYVDLAVSVDRAGSECRTFEGCYAASASVGAPPDDFNLSGQDWGLPPMIPGKLRDAG
;
A
#
# COMPACT_ATOMS: atom_id res chain seq x y z
N GLU A 1 7.58 -16.43 -0.65
CA GLU A 1 8.38 -16.36 0.60
C GLU A 1 7.68 -17.07 1.76
N PHE A 2 6.34 -16.93 1.91
CA PHE A 2 5.65 -17.54 3.06
C PHE A 2 5.85 -19.06 3.14
N ALA A 3 5.80 -19.77 2.00
CA ALA A 3 6.02 -21.21 1.95
C ALA A 3 7.42 -21.64 2.40
N GLU A 4 8.41 -20.77 2.25
CA GLU A 4 9.84 -21.02 2.51
C GLU A 4 10.27 -20.51 3.89
N ALA A 5 9.50 -19.57 4.49
CA ALA A 5 9.84 -18.91 5.74
C ALA A 5 9.23 -19.66 6.94
N ASP A 6 9.90 -20.70 7.41
CA ASP A 6 9.43 -21.54 8.52
C ASP A 6 9.13 -20.75 9.80
N ALA A 7 9.98 -19.78 10.15
CA ALA A 7 9.79 -18.94 11.33
C ALA A 7 8.50 -18.13 11.23
N VAL A 8 8.21 -17.55 10.05
CA VAL A 8 6.97 -16.78 9.82
C VAL A 8 5.74 -17.69 9.89
N ARG A 9 5.83 -18.89 9.31
CA ARG A 9 4.74 -19.87 9.40
C ARG A 9 4.47 -20.31 10.84
N ALA A 10 5.53 -20.54 11.61
CA ALA A 10 5.41 -20.88 13.02
C ALA A 10 4.76 -19.75 13.82
N ARG A 11 5.18 -18.48 13.59
CA ARG A 11 4.60 -17.30 14.22
C ARG A 11 3.11 -17.17 13.94
N VAL A 12 2.72 -17.20 12.65
CA VAL A 12 1.32 -17.03 12.22
C VAL A 12 0.40 -18.13 12.76
N ARG A 13 0.96 -19.34 13.02
CA ARG A 13 0.25 -20.46 13.61
C ARG A 13 0.33 -20.51 15.13
N SER A 14 1.05 -19.60 15.78
CA SER A 14 1.21 -19.62 17.23
C SER A 14 -0.09 -19.24 17.93
N PRO A 15 -0.35 -19.81 19.12
CA PRO A 15 -1.52 -19.45 19.93
C PRO A 15 -1.54 -17.95 20.30
N SER A 16 -0.37 -17.34 20.53
CA SER A 16 -0.26 -15.92 20.85
C SER A 16 -0.68 -15.02 19.69
N PHE A 17 -0.30 -15.36 18.45
CA PHE A 17 -0.72 -14.61 17.27
C PHE A 17 -2.23 -14.79 17.00
N ALA A 18 -2.75 -16.01 17.17
CA ALA A 18 -4.19 -16.26 17.08
C ALA A 18 -4.98 -15.43 18.11
N ALA A 19 -4.57 -15.43 19.38
CA ALA A 19 -5.20 -14.63 20.43
C ALA A 19 -5.16 -13.11 20.12
N ARG A 20 -4.05 -12.60 19.55
CA ARG A 20 -3.96 -11.20 19.07
C ARG A 20 -4.99 -10.90 17.99
N LEU A 21 -5.13 -11.79 17.01
CA LEU A 21 -6.13 -11.60 15.95
C LEU A 21 -7.56 -11.67 16.49
N ASP A 22 -7.83 -12.56 17.44
CA ASP A 22 -9.15 -12.68 18.06
C ASP A 22 -9.49 -11.43 18.89
N ALA A 23 -8.53 -10.86 19.60
CA ALA A 23 -8.71 -9.58 20.30
C ALA A 23 -9.04 -8.43 19.33
N LEU A 24 -8.34 -8.32 18.20
CA LEU A 24 -8.61 -7.32 17.16
C LEU A 24 -9.99 -7.50 16.54
N ARG A 25 -10.44 -8.75 16.32
CA ARG A 25 -11.77 -9.07 15.78
C ARG A 25 -12.91 -8.81 16.77
N ALA A 26 -12.65 -8.90 18.05
CA ALA A 26 -13.63 -8.67 19.11
C ALA A 26 -13.87 -7.19 19.41
N SER A 27 -13.06 -6.29 18.86
CA SER A 27 -13.23 -4.84 19.02
C SER A 27 -14.54 -4.36 18.38
N ALA A 28 -15.28 -3.49 19.08
CA ALA A 28 -16.53 -2.91 18.58
C ALA A 28 -16.31 -1.98 17.38
N LEU A 29 -15.16 -1.33 17.29
CA LEU A 29 -14.69 -0.54 16.16
C LEU A 29 -13.37 -1.13 15.66
N VAL A 30 -13.08 -0.92 14.37
CA VAL A 30 -11.82 -1.41 13.79
C VAL A 30 -10.64 -0.69 14.44
N ASP A 31 -9.77 -1.46 15.08
CA ASP A 31 -8.45 -1.01 15.54
C ASP A 31 -7.48 -1.02 14.36
N PHE A 32 -7.45 0.07 13.59
CA PHE A 32 -6.61 0.17 12.38
C PHE A 32 -5.12 0.07 12.70
N GLU A 33 -4.68 0.65 13.82
CA GLU A 33 -3.28 0.62 14.25
C GLU A 33 -2.87 -0.81 14.63
N GLY A 34 -3.62 -1.47 15.49
CA GLY A 34 -3.34 -2.86 15.89
C GLY A 34 -3.39 -3.85 14.72
N VAL A 35 -4.29 -3.64 13.75
CA VAL A 35 -4.35 -4.43 12.50
C VAL A 35 -3.12 -4.17 11.63
N SER A 36 -2.73 -2.91 11.47
CA SER A 36 -1.54 -2.51 10.72
C SER A 36 -0.29 -3.16 11.33
N ASP A 37 -0.10 -3.04 12.62
CA ASP A 37 1.04 -3.61 13.34
C ASP A 37 1.11 -5.14 13.19
N ALA A 38 -0.03 -5.83 13.34
CA ALA A 38 -0.07 -7.28 13.17
C ALA A 38 0.33 -7.72 11.76
N LYS A 39 -0.06 -6.96 10.73
CA LYS A 39 0.33 -7.22 9.35
C LYS A 39 1.81 -6.91 9.10
N HIS A 40 2.26 -5.73 9.52
CA HIS A 40 3.64 -5.30 9.32
C HIS A 40 4.66 -6.18 10.03
N ASP A 41 4.34 -6.71 11.21
CA ASP A 41 5.18 -7.68 11.92
C ASP A 41 5.48 -8.92 11.05
N VAL A 42 4.45 -9.48 10.40
CA VAL A 42 4.61 -10.63 9.51
C VAL A 42 5.31 -10.26 8.21
N LEU A 43 4.91 -9.13 7.61
CA LEU A 43 5.44 -8.68 6.33
C LEU A 43 6.93 -8.31 6.40
N ARG A 44 7.39 -7.71 7.51
CA ARG A 44 8.81 -7.43 7.73
C ARG A 44 9.63 -8.70 7.87
N GLU A 45 9.13 -9.73 8.54
CA GLU A 45 9.81 -11.03 8.61
C GLU A 45 9.89 -11.72 7.23
N LEU A 46 8.83 -11.63 6.43
CA LEU A 46 8.83 -12.14 5.05
C LEU A 46 9.85 -11.38 4.18
N TYR A 47 9.91 -10.06 4.31
CA TYR A 47 10.90 -9.25 3.62
C TYR A 47 12.34 -9.58 4.05
N ALA A 48 12.57 -9.77 5.35
CA ALA A 48 13.88 -10.17 5.85
C ALA A 48 14.28 -11.56 5.31
N HIS A 49 13.33 -12.49 5.17
CA HIS A 49 13.56 -13.77 4.50
C HIS A 49 13.89 -13.56 3.02
N PHE A 50 13.11 -12.77 2.30
CA PHE A 50 13.34 -12.43 0.89
C PHE A 50 14.73 -11.85 0.64
N ARG A 51 15.17 -10.94 1.49
CA ARG A 51 16.53 -10.37 1.41
C ARG A 51 17.61 -11.44 1.53
N ARG A 52 17.50 -12.31 2.53
CA ARG A 52 18.50 -13.37 2.77
C ARG A 52 18.47 -14.44 1.70
N ALA A 53 17.30 -14.92 1.30
CA ALA A 53 17.15 -16.05 0.39
C ALA A 53 17.29 -15.66 -1.09
N HIS A 54 16.89 -14.44 -1.45
CA HIS A 54 16.79 -14.05 -2.86
C HIS A 54 17.73 -12.88 -3.21
N LEU A 55 17.64 -11.72 -2.52
CA LEU A 55 18.44 -10.56 -2.88
C LEU A 55 19.94 -10.81 -2.69
N ALA A 56 20.35 -11.47 -1.59
CA ALA A 56 21.75 -11.79 -1.32
C ALA A 56 22.35 -12.76 -2.35
N HIS A 57 21.54 -13.53 -3.06
CA HIS A 57 21.97 -14.56 -4.01
C HIS A 57 21.58 -14.27 -5.46
N ALA A 58 21.07 -13.08 -5.75
CA ALA A 58 20.65 -12.64 -7.09
C ALA A 58 19.79 -13.69 -7.84
N THR A 59 18.82 -14.31 -7.14
CA THR A 59 17.98 -15.34 -7.71
C THR A 59 17.03 -14.77 -8.79
N PRO A 60 16.38 -15.61 -9.64
CA PRO A 60 15.34 -15.13 -10.57
C PRO A 60 14.24 -14.31 -9.88
N ARG A 61 13.87 -14.67 -8.65
CA ARG A 61 12.91 -13.92 -7.85
C ARG A 61 13.39 -12.51 -7.49
N ALA A 62 14.68 -12.37 -7.18
CA ALA A 62 15.30 -11.05 -6.97
C ALA A 62 15.33 -10.24 -8.28
N ALA A 63 15.61 -10.89 -9.41
CA ALA A 63 15.59 -10.24 -10.73
C ALA A 63 14.19 -9.69 -11.08
N GLU A 64 13.11 -10.44 -10.80
CA GLU A 64 11.72 -9.97 -10.97
C GLU A 64 11.45 -8.71 -10.13
N PHE A 65 11.88 -8.68 -8.88
CA PHE A 65 11.73 -7.51 -8.03
C PHE A 65 12.51 -6.30 -8.56
N ARG A 66 13.76 -6.49 -8.99
CA ARG A 66 14.56 -5.42 -9.58
C ARG A 66 13.97 -4.89 -10.89
N ALA A 67 13.38 -5.76 -11.70
CA ALA A 67 12.66 -5.36 -12.92
C ALA A 67 11.43 -4.51 -12.59
N PHE A 68 10.65 -4.89 -11.57
CA PHE A 68 9.52 -4.09 -11.09
C PHE A 68 9.98 -2.70 -10.60
N GLN A 69 11.04 -2.63 -9.78
CA GLN A 69 11.61 -1.35 -9.32
C GLN A 69 12.02 -0.45 -10.50
N ALA A 70 12.68 -1.02 -11.51
CA ALA A 70 13.09 -0.28 -12.70
C ALA A 70 11.89 0.21 -13.53
N GLN A 71 10.85 -0.61 -13.69
CA GLN A 71 9.64 -0.27 -14.42
C GLN A 71 8.81 0.80 -13.71
N ALA A 72 8.57 0.66 -12.41
CA ALA A 72 7.77 1.59 -11.62
C ALA A 72 8.53 2.91 -11.30
N GLY A 73 9.85 2.89 -11.34
CA GLY A 73 10.72 4.06 -11.36
C GLY A 73 10.57 5.02 -10.20
N ALA A 74 10.63 6.32 -10.51
CA ALA A 74 10.68 7.38 -9.51
C ALA A 74 9.37 7.50 -8.68
N ALA A 75 8.22 7.16 -9.24
CA ALA A 75 6.95 7.22 -8.52
C ALA A 75 6.92 6.22 -7.37
N LEU A 76 7.32 4.97 -7.63
CA LEU A 76 7.47 3.94 -6.59
C LEU A 76 8.44 4.39 -5.49
N ARG A 77 9.59 4.94 -5.89
CA ARG A 77 10.61 5.39 -4.95
C ARG A 77 10.10 6.51 -4.04
N ARG A 78 9.41 7.51 -4.59
CA ARG A 78 8.81 8.61 -3.81
C ARG A 78 7.76 8.11 -2.82
N HIS A 79 6.85 7.24 -3.28
CA HIS A 79 5.86 6.60 -2.40
C HIS A 79 6.54 5.82 -1.26
N ALA A 80 7.47 4.93 -1.59
CA ALA A 80 8.16 4.12 -0.60
C ALA A 80 8.99 4.95 0.40
N THR A 81 9.57 6.08 -0.04
CA THR A 81 10.27 7.01 0.84
C THR A 81 9.30 7.68 1.80
N PHE A 82 8.15 8.15 1.29
CA PHE A 82 7.10 8.74 2.12
C PHE A 82 6.63 7.75 3.20
N GLU A 83 6.28 6.54 2.82
CA GLU A 83 5.83 5.50 3.76
C GLU A 83 6.89 5.20 4.83
N ALA A 84 8.16 5.09 4.43
CA ALA A 84 9.26 4.85 5.34
C ALA A 84 9.51 6.01 6.33
N GLU A 85 9.22 7.26 5.95
CA GLU A 85 9.32 8.44 6.80
C GLU A 85 8.18 8.55 7.81
N HIS A 86 6.98 8.05 7.45
CA HIS A 86 5.75 8.16 8.25
C HIS A 86 5.44 6.92 9.09
N GLU A 87 6.30 5.91 9.08
CA GLU A 87 6.14 4.76 9.98
C GLU A 87 6.20 5.18 11.46
N PRO A 88 5.19 4.83 12.29
CA PRO A 88 5.11 5.31 13.67
C PRO A 88 6.29 4.89 14.56
N LEU A 89 6.98 3.83 14.20
CA LEU A 89 7.83 3.11 15.14
C LEU A 89 9.27 3.57 15.26
N HIS A 90 9.82 4.43 14.42
CA HIS A 90 11.23 4.89 14.61
C HIS A 90 11.57 6.08 13.71
N ALA A 91 11.26 7.25 14.16
CA ALA A 91 11.50 8.53 13.50
C ALA A 91 12.97 8.98 13.47
N SER A 92 13.86 8.17 12.96
CA SER A 92 15.12 8.70 12.44
C SER A 92 15.21 8.30 10.97
N SER A 93 15.43 9.25 10.09
CA SER A 93 15.52 9.19 8.63
C SER A 93 15.23 7.84 7.97
N ALA A 94 14.45 7.84 6.88
CA ALA A 94 14.14 6.63 6.11
C ALA A 94 15.43 5.92 5.68
N SER A 95 15.71 4.74 6.26
CA SER A 95 16.85 3.95 5.82
C SER A 95 16.57 3.32 4.44
N ILE A 96 17.61 3.06 3.66
CA ILE A 96 17.50 2.38 2.36
C ILE A 96 16.72 1.06 2.50
N GLU A 97 16.93 0.33 3.59
CA GLU A 97 16.24 -0.93 3.87
C GLU A 97 14.73 -0.75 4.08
N ARG A 98 14.31 0.31 4.80
CA ARG A 98 12.89 0.61 5.02
C ARG A 98 12.21 1.02 3.73
N ILE A 99 12.85 1.83 2.91
CA ILE A 99 12.33 2.20 1.59
C ILE A 99 12.17 0.97 0.71
N GLU A 100 13.19 0.10 0.62
CA GLU A 100 13.12 -1.15 -0.16
C GLU A 100 12.02 -2.09 0.37
N TYR A 101 11.74 -2.09 1.68
CA TYR A 101 10.61 -2.82 2.24
C TYR A 101 9.27 -2.34 1.69
N HIS A 102 9.03 -1.04 1.60
CA HIS A 102 7.79 -0.50 1.01
C HIS A 102 7.71 -0.75 -0.50
N GLU A 103 8.83 -0.70 -1.23
CA GLU A 103 8.89 -1.11 -2.63
C GLU A 103 8.53 -2.60 -2.79
N TYR A 104 9.01 -3.46 -1.88
CA TYR A 104 8.67 -4.88 -1.84
C TYR A 104 7.17 -5.12 -1.57
N LEU A 105 6.53 -4.34 -0.70
CA LEU A 105 5.09 -4.42 -0.48
C LEU A 105 4.30 -4.07 -1.75
N GLN A 106 4.69 -3.02 -2.46
CA GLN A 106 4.05 -2.62 -3.72
C GLN A 106 4.23 -3.68 -4.81
N TRP A 107 5.42 -4.29 -4.90
CA TRP A 107 5.63 -5.41 -5.81
C TRP A 107 4.71 -6.60 -5.54
N HIS A 108 4.48 -6.93 -4.27
CA HIS A 108 3.54 -7.98 -3.91
C HIS A 108 2.10 -7.61 -4.22
N ALA A 109 1.69 -6.37 -4.00
CA ALA A 109 0.35 -5.88 -4.34
C ALA A 109 0.11 -5.96 -5.86
N ASP A 110 1.04 -5.48 -6.67
CA ASP A 110 1.00 -5.56 -8.14
C ASP A 110 0.86 -7.03 -8.62
N ARG A 111 1.69 -7.93 -8.12
CA ARG A 111 1.63 -9.35 -8.49
C ARG A 111 0.34 -10.04 -8.07
N GLN A 112 -0.21 -9.70 -6.91
CA GLN A 112 -1.47 -10.28 -6.45
C GLN A 112 -2.64 -9.78 -7.30
N LEU A 113 -2.64 -8.50 -7.65
CA LEU A 113 -3.64 -7.92 -8.54
C LEU A 113 -3.58 -8.53 -9.94
N ALA A 114 -2.38 -8.67 -10.50
CA ALA A 114 -2.18 -9.34 -11.79
C ALA A 114 -2.68 -10.80 -11.79
N ARG A 115 -2.41 -11.55 -10.70
CA ARG A 115 -2.93 -12.92 -10.55
C ARG A 115 -4.46 -12.95 -10.45
N ALA A 116 -5.06 -11.98 -9.75
CA ALA A 116 -6.52 -11.88 -9.68
C ALA A 116 -7.11 -11.60 -11.06
N ALA A 117 -6.53 -10.67 -11.83
CA ALA A 117 -6.93 -10.39 -13.21
C ALA A 117 -6.83 -11.64 -14.09
N ALA A 118 -5.67 -12.32 -14.10
CA ALA A 118 -5.48 -13.56 -14.86
C ALA A 118 -6.51 -14.64 -14.47
N ARG A 119 -6.88 -14.71 -13.19
CA ARG A 119 -7.88 -15.65 -12.73
C ARG A 119 -9.29 -15.33 -13.23
N CYS A 120 -9.61 -14.04 -13.38
CA CYS A 120 -10.85 -13.62 -14.01
C CYS A 120 -10.91 -14.08 -15.49
N ASP A 121 -9.83 -13.89 -16.24
CA ASP A 121 -9.72 -14.30 -17.63
C ASP A 121 -9.85 -15.83 -17.78
N GLU A 122 -9.13 -16.61 -16.96
CA GLU A 122 -9.22 -18.08 -16.92
C GLU A 122 -10.64 -18.58 -16.62
N ARG A 123 -11.43 -17.80 -15.90
CA ARG A 123 -12.82 -18.12 -15.55
C ARG A 123 -13.85 -17.60 -16.56
N GLY A 124 -13.39 -16.94 -17.63
CA GLY A 124 -14.24 -16.39 -18.68
C GLY A 124 -15.10 -15.23 -18.22
N MET A 125 -14.66 -14.45 -17.25
CA MET A 125 -15.37 -13.25 -16.80
C MET A 125 -15.28 -12.17 -17.89
N ALA A 126 -16.43 -11.69 -18.36
CA ALA A 126 -16.48 -10.75 -19.49
C ALA A 126 -15.87 -9.36 -19.15
N ILE A 127 -15.93 -8.93 -17.90
CA ILE A 127 -15.43 -7.61 -17.44
C ILE A 127 -14.10 -7.75 -16.69
N GLY A 128 -13.85 -8.88 -16.01
CA GLY A 128 -12.67 -9.06 -15.19
C GLY A 128 -12.69 -8.25 -13.90
N LEU A 129 -11.61 -7.57 -13.58
CA LEU A 129 -11.53 -6.69 -12.43
C LEU A 129 -12.17 -5.34 -12.75
N TYR A 130 -13.07 -4.89 -11.88
CA TYR A 130 -13.62 -3.54 -11.91
C TYR A 130 -12.79 -2.67 -10.95
N VAL A 131 -12.03 -1.75 -11.51
CA VAL A 131 -11.17 -0.84 -10.74
C VAL A 131 -11.88 0.50 -10.59
N ASP A 132 -12.08 0.92 -9.36
CA ASP A 132 -12.67 2.21 -9.03
C ASP A 132 -11.59 3.24 -8.71
N LEU A 133 -11.75 4.45 -9.22
CA LEU A 133 -10.88 5.57 -8.90
C LEU A 133 -11.51 6.36 -7.76
N ALA A 134 -10.79 6.52 -6.66
CA ALA A 134 -11.24 7.34 -5.55
C ALA A 134 -11.50 8.79 -6.01
N VAL A 135 -12.49 9.45 -5.37
CA VAL A 135 -12.85 10.84 -5.68
C VAL A 135 -11.66 11.78 -5.55
N SER A 136 -10.81 11.55 -4.57
CA SER A 136 -9.52 12.20 -4.36
C SER A 136 -8.71 11.41 -3.34
N VAL A 137 -7.62 11.98 -2.89
CA VAL A 137 -6.62 11.37 -1.99
C VAL A 137 -6.51 12.14 -0.69
N ASP A 138 -5.88 11.54 0.30
CA ASP A 138 -5.53 12.26 1.54
C ASP A 138 -4.56 13.40 1.23
N ARG A 139 -4.89 14.59 1.69
CA ARG A 139 -4.07 15.80 1.54
C ARG A 139 -2.65 15.65 2.10
N ALA A 140 -2.50 14.90 3.19
CA ALA A 140 -1.23 14.58 3.81
C ALA A 140 -0.60 13.28 3.28
N GLY A 141 -1.28 12.58 2.34
CA GLY A 141 -0.88 11.27 1.84
C GLY A 141 0.27 11.30 0.83
N SER A 142 0.79 10.11 0.56
CA SER A 142 1.94 9.91 -0.34
C SER A 142 1.69 10.40 -1.76
N GLU A 143 0.45 10.33 -2.24
CA GLU A 143 0.12 10.73 -3.61
C GLU A 143 0.21 12.24 -3.80
N CYS A 144 -0.29 13.06 -2.87
CA CYS A 144 -0.11 14.50 -2.90
C CYS A 144 1.36 14.92 -2.90
N ARG A 145 2.21 14.16 -2.18
CA ARG A 145 3.66 14.38 -2.14
C ARG A 145 4.35 13.90 -3.42
N THR A 146 3.89 12.78 -3.98
CA THR A 146 4.45 12.20 -5.22
C THR A 146 4.15 13.08 -6.44
N PHE A 147 2.93 13.63 -6.50
CA PHE A 147 2.46 14.47 -7.61
C PHE A 147 2.24 15.91 -7.14
N GLU A 148 3.29 16.51 -6.59
CA GLU A 148 3.24 17.89 -6.09
C GLU A 148 2.75 18.86 -7.16
N GLY A 149 1.78 19.70 -6.79
CA GLY A 149 1.15 20.65 -7.71
C GLY A 149 0.04 20.06 -8.59
N CYS A 150 -0.20 18.75 -8.58
CA CYS A 150 -1.31 18.12 -9.29
C CYS A 150 -2.63 18.16 -8.53
N TYR A 151 -2.60 18.57 -7.28
CA TYR A 151 -3.76 18.73 -6.40
C TYR A 151 -3.88 20.15 -5.89
N ALA A 152 -5.10 20.70 -5.87
CA ALA A 152 -5.37 22.07 -5.39
C ALA A 152 -5.41 22.09 -3.85
N ALA A 153 -4.26 22.36 -3.23
CA ALA A 153 -4.10 22.32 -1.76
C ALA A 153 -5.02 23.27 -0.99
N SER A 154 -5.46 24.38 -1.61
CA SER A 154 -6.33 25.41 -1.00
C SER A 154 -7.83 25.17 -1.21
N ALA A 155 -8.21 24.09 -1.92
CA ALA A 155 -9.60 23.75 -2.21
C ALA A 155 -9.94 22.38 -1.61
N SER A 156 -11.25 22.09 -1.53
CA SER A 156 -11.77 20.81 -1.08
C SER A 156 -12.89 20.33 -2.00
N VAL A 157 -12.92 19.02 -2.22
CA VAL A 157 -14.06 18.34 -2.85
C VAL A 157 -15.18 18.24 -1.84
N GLY A 158 -16.42 18.36 -2.30
CA GLY A 158 -17.59 18.25 -1.45
C GLY A 158 -18.86 18.06 -2.28
N ALA A 159 -20.01 18.11 -1.63
CA ALA A 159 -21.30 18.07 -2.27
C ALA A 159 -22.11 19.35 -1.96
N PRO A 160 -22.92 19.85 -2.91
CA PRO A 160 -23.79 20.98 -2.67
C PRO A 160 -24.88 20.61 -1.63
N PRO A 161 -25.57 21.62 -1.06
CA PRO A 161 -26.76 21.36 -0.23
C PRO A 161 -27.80 20.51 -0.94
N ASP A 162 -28.42 19.60 -0.20
CA ASP A 162 -29.51 18.75 -0.63
C ASP A 162 -30.58 18.63 0.48
N ASP A 163 -31.62 17.85 0.26
CA ASP A 163 -32.72 17.68 1.23
C ASP A 163 -32.28 16.99 2.53
N PHE A 164 -31.17 16.28 2.54
CA PHE A 164 -30.63 15.57 3.70
C PHE A 164 -29.52 16.36 4.41
N ASN A 165 -28.84 17.26 3.70
CA ASN A 165 -27.79 18.10 4.24
C ASN A 165 -27.87 19.53 3.67
N LEU A 166 -28.62 20.39 4.36
CA LEU A 166 -28.88 21.77 3.95
C LEU A 166 -27.64 22.67 3.91
N SER A 167 -26.53 22.25 4.54
CA SER A 167 -25.27 22.98 4.55
C SER A 167 -24.29 22.53 3.45
N GLY A 168 -24.65 21.47 2.72
CA GLY A 168 -23.70 20.79 1.85
C GLY A 168 -22.63 20.01 2.61
N GLN A 169 -21.65 19.47 1.91
CA GLN A 169 -20.58 18.65 2.51
C GLN A 169 -19.21 19.14 2.06
N ASP A 170 -18.28 19.23 2.98
CA ASP A 170 -16.84 19.37 2.73
C ASP A 170 -16.17 18.06 3.13
N TRP A 171 -15.52 17.39 2.18
CA TRP A 171 -14.88 16.09 2.43
C TRP A 171 -13.40 16.23 2.82
N GLY A 172 -12.87 17.46 2.84
CA GLY A 172 -11.47 17.72 3.21
C GLY A 172 -10.43 17.24 2.18
N LEU A 173 -10.88 16.69 1.06
CA LEU A 173 -10.00 16.10 0.03
C LEU A 173 -9.62 17.14 -1.03
N PRO A 174 -8.34 17.25 -1.42
CA PRO A 174 -7.93 18.23 -2.43
C PRO A 174 -8.37 17.78 -3.82
N PRO A 175 -9.06 18.67 -4.61
CA PRO A 175 -9.42 18.32 -5.98
C PRO A 175 -8.18 18.18 -6.88
N MET A 176 -8.23 17.21 -7.80
CA MET A 176 -7.23 17.03 -8.84
C MET A 176 -7.24 18.19 -9.84
N ILE A 177 -6.07 18.59 -10.33
CA ILE A 177 -5.90 19.56 -11.40
C ILE A 177 -5.62 18.79 -12.71
N PRO A 178 -6.62 18.58 -13.59
CA PRO A 178 -6.50 17.64 -14.71
C PRO A 178 -5.37 17.99 -15.69
N GLY A 179 -5.11 19.28 -15.91
CA GLY A 179 -4.01 19.72 -16.76
C GLY A 179 -2.65 19.31 -16.20
N LYS A 180 -2.44 19.52 -14.89
CA LYS A 180 -1.18 19.16 -14.23
C LYS A 180 -0.96 17.65 -14.16
N LEU A 181 -2.00 16.86 -13.90
CA LEU A 181 -1.92 15.40 -13.93
C LEU A 181 -1.54 14.89 -15.33
N ARG A 182 -2.12 15.45 -16.38
CA ARG A 182 -1.79 15.08 -17.76
C ARG A 182 -0.34 15.39 -18.11
N ASP A 183 0.18 16.54 -17.64
CA ASP A 183 1.57 16.95 -17.85
C ASP A 183 2.57 16.10 -17.06
N ALA A 184 2.13 15.52 -15.97
CA ALA A 184 2.96 14.65 -15.12
C ALA A 184 3.06 13.19 -15.60
N GLY A 185 2.24 12.77 -16.57
CA GLY A 185 2.22 11.43 -17.19
C GLY A 185 1.13 10.56 -16.63
#